data_0c7725bc9f2426973010f2e579508b51
#
_entry.id   0c7725bc9f2426973010f2e579508b51
#
_cell.length_a   1.000
_cell.length_b   1.000
_cell.length_c   1.000
_cell.angle_alpha   90.00
_cell.angle_beta   90.00
_cell.angle_gamma   90.00
#
_symmetry.space_group_name_H-M   'P 1'
#
loop_
_entity.id
_entity.type
_entity.pdbx_description
1 polymer ?
#
loop_
_entity_poly.entity_id
_entity_poly.type
_entity_poly.pdbx_seq_one_letter_code
_entity_poly.pdbx_strand_id
1 'polypeptide(L)'
;MLISLVLTICAVASAQQVYVSTSGPLDPPSCTAIYVSSNILPSYHHSQFSYTQTETVRTAISAQPFPTETYGPPFSEMSHLLPALSTTSWGNWDPAATSTPTDEADPYGQAAYSALWQAASVRNFTRGIYSTTVAPTPVPKAELVVPPPLYFTPAGCYSFPCDFMLGIDSAAAQVEGAVADEGRTPAAPDFLVEFARSIGADTSDMEDDFIATENYYLYKQDIERLASVGIKYYSFNIAWSRILPFAVPGTPVNKQALAHYDDLINFAIEKGVRPVVTLTHFDTPAQFIGGNATGLSRRPLLGYLNLGYQNETFEDAFVHYGKIVMAHFANRVSIWITFNEPLTGVDTGPSVDHIIKSHARLYHFYMDELKGTGKVSIKMGAAPALPQVPSNASHIAATKHYNDLNIGTFLNPLALGQDFPDAYKQTIQDYVPLTQDDQAYLNHTLGVSYPTLALQRHFI
;
A
#
# COMPACT_ATOMS: atom_id res chain seq x y z
N MET A 1 -14.66 -21.65 2.53
CA MET A 1 -13.42 -20.94 2.88
C MET A 1 -13.02 -19.88 1.85
N LEU A 2 -13.06 -20.19 0.53
CA LEU A 2 -12.79 -19.19 -0.52
C LEU A 2 -13.77 -18.00 -0.54
N ILE A 3 -15.04 -18.24 -0.33
CA ILE A 3 -16.08 -17.18 -0.30
C ILE A 3 -15.84 -16.16 0.83
N SER A 4 -15.32 -16.61 1.96
CA SER A 4 -14.96 -15.70 3.06
C SER A 4 -13.80 -14.76 2.70
N LEU A 5 -12.86 -15.21 1.87
CA LEU A 5 -11.69 -14.41 1.48
C LEU A 5 -12.08 -13.26 0.53
N VAL A 6 -12.95 -13.55 -0.45
CA VAL A 6 -13.44 -12.51 -1.38
C VAL A 6 -14.32 -11.48 -0.67
N LEU A 7 -15.16 -11.92 0.28
CA LEU A 7 -15.94 -11.02 1.11
C LEU A 7 -15.07 -10.17 2.04
N THR A 8 -13.91 -10.68 2.48
CA THR A 8 -12.98 -9.91 3.31
C THR A 8 -12.29 -8.80 2.50
N ILE A 9 -11.96 -9.04 1.23
CA ILE A 9 -11.40 -8.01 0.35
C ILE A 9 -12.43 -6.92 0.02
N CYS A 10 -13.70 -7.28 -0.17
CA CYS A 10 -14.78 -6.32 -0.41
C CYS A 10 -15.28 -5.63 0.88
N ALA A 11 -15.17 -6.30 2.05
CA ALA A 11 -15.64 -5.74 3.32
C ALA A 11 -14.69 -4.69 3.94
N VAL A 12 -13.47 -4.55 3.42
CA VAL A 12 -12.50 -3.54 3.89
C VAL A 12 -12.90 -2.13 3.45
N ALA A 13 -13.83 -1.99 2.52
CA ALA A 13 -14.32 -0.69 2.05
C ALA A 13 -15.40 -0.04 2.94
N SER A 14 -15.90 -0.72 3.98
CA SER A 14 -16.85 -0.12 4.91
C SER A 14 -16.13 0.47 6.12
N ALA A 15 -16.00 1.78 6.13
CA ALA A 15 -15.46 2.55 7.26
C ALA A 15 -16.30 2.28 8.53
N GLN A 16 -15.74 1.55 9.48
CA GLN A 16 -16.29 1.48 10.84
C GLN A 16 -15.61 2.54 11.70
N GLN A 17 -16.32 3.62 11.96
CA GLN A 17 -15.89 4.56 12.99
C GLN A 17 -16.19 3.94 14.38
N VAL A 18 -15.13 3.69 15.14
CA VAL A 18 -15.27 3.22 16.52
C VAL A 18 -15.15 4.44 17.44
N TYR A 19 -16.26 4.84 18.05
CA TYR A 19 -16.27 5.89 19.07
C TYR A 19 -16.25 5.26 20.45
N VAL A 20 -15.32 5.69 21.27
CA VAL A 20 -15.30 5.35 22.70
C VAL A 20 -15.96 6.50 23.47
N SER A 21 -17.16 6.26 24.00
CA SER A 21 -17.82 7.21 24.91
C SER A 21 -17.61 6.73 26.34
N THR A 22 -16.99 7.55 27.16
CA THR A 22 -16.98 7.35 28.60
C THR A 22 -18.06 8.25 29.23
N SER A 23 -19.12 7.66 29.75
CA SER A 23 -20.13 8.37 30.53
C SER A 23 -19.77 8.33 32.01
N GLY A 24 -19.24 9.38 32.55
CA GLY A 24 -19.00 9.61 33.97
C GLY A 24 -18.07 10.78 34.22
N PRO A 25 -18.17 11.49 35.34
CA PRO A 25 -17.21 12.50 35.74
C PRO A 25 -15.84 11.83 35.93
N LEU A 26 -14.88 12.22 35.08
CA LEU A 26 -13.50 11.78 35.26
C LEU A 26 -12.85 12.62 36.34
N ASP A 27 -12.45 11.99 37.42
CA ASP A 27 -11.52 12.61 38.35
C ASP A 27 -10.23 13.00 37.60
N PRO A 28 -9.62 14.15 37.93
CA PRO A 28 -8.39 14.57 37.28
C PRO A 28 -7.28 13.56 37.62
N PRO A 29 -6.79 12.83 36.64
CA PRO A 29 -5.88 11.73 36.93
C PRO A 29 -4.44 12.20 36.94
N SER A 30 -3.67 11.58 37.76
CA SER A 30 -2.25 11.42 37.49
C SER A 30 -2.11 10.60 36.20
N CYS A 31 -1.38 11.12 35.22
CA CYS A 31 -1.11 10.45 33.94
C CYS A 31 -0.19 9.23 34.14
N THR A 32 -0.58 8.30 34.95
CA THR A 32 0.02 6.98 35.06
C THR A 32 -0.70 6.08 34.08
N ALA A 33 0.04 5.40 33.23
CA ALA A 33 -0.50 4.45 32.27
C ALA A 33 -1.44 3.47 32.98
N ILE A 34 -2.74 3.56 32.73
CA ILE A 34 -3.71 2.63 33.25
C ILE A 34 -3.64 1.39 32.35
N TYR A 35 -2.99 0.35 32.84
CA TYR A 35 -3.19 -0.99 32.29
C TYR A 35 -4.62 -1.40 32.63
N VAL A 36 -5.53 -1.27 31.66
CA VAL A 36 -6.87 -1.81 31.78
C VAL A 36 -6.74 -3.33 31.84
N SER A 37 -7.10 -3.93 32.96
CA SER A 37 -7.11 -5.38 33.06
C SER A 37 -8.06 -5.94 32.01
N SER A 38 -7.67 -7.02 31.36
CA SER A 38 -8.31 -7.65 30.21
C SER A 38 -9.75 -8.17 30.43
N ASN A 39 -10.40 -7.86 31.53
CA ASN A 39 -11.70 -8.37 31.88
C ASN A 39 -12.85 -7.38 31.69
N ILE A 40 -12.60 -6.18 31.24
CA ILE A 40 -13.65 -5.19 30.98
C ILE A 40 -13.77 -5.03 29.45
N LEU A 41 -14.71 -5.76 28.86
CA LEU A 41 -15.17 -5.42 27.51
C LEU A 41 -15.93 -4.09 27.61
N PRO A 42 -15.49 -3.04 26.91
CA PRO A 42 -16.23 -1.80 26.90
C PRO A 42 -17.62 -2.03 26.32
N SER A 43 -18.66 -1.60 27.00
CA SER A 43 -19.99 -1.56 26.42
C SER A 43 -20.04 -0.38 25.45
N TYR A 44 -20.22 -0.67 24.16
CA TYR A 44 -20.35 0.35 23.14
C TYR A 44 -21.81 0.82 23.07
N HIS A 45 -22.04 2.09 23.32
CA HIS A 45 -23.31 2.73 23.01
C HIS A 45 -23.14 3.54 21.72
N HIS A 46 -23.88 3.19 20.69
CA HIS A 46 -24.03 4.02 19.51
C HIS A 46 -24.86 5.26 19.88
N SER A 47 -24.22 6.40 19.95
CA SER A 47 -24.94 7.68 19.96
C SER A 47 -24.93 8.24 18.53
N GLN A 48 -26.12 8.49 18.00
CA GLN A 48 -26.28 9.17 16.74
C GLN A 48 -26.01 10.66 16.97
N PHE A 49 -24.90 11.19 16.43
CA PHE A 49 -24.63 12.61 16.49
C PHE A 49 -25.40 13.30 15.35
N SER A 50 -26.32 14.19 15.68
CA SER A 50 -26.85 15.15 14.73
C SER A 50 -26.00 16.41 14.82
N TYR A 51 -25.35 16.76 13.71
CA TYR A 51 -24.56 17.97 13.60
C TYR A 51 -25.45 19.14 13.23
N THR A 52 -25.65 20.08 14.15
CA THR A 52 -26.20 21.41 13.87
C THR A 52 -25.06 22.41 14.02
N GLN A 53 -24.56 22.92 12.91
CA GLN A 53 -23.50 23.92 12.93
C GLN A 53 -24.09 25.24 13.39
N THR A 54 -23.85 25.64 14.64
CA THR A 54 -24.28 26.88 15.21
C THR A 54 -23.13 27.84 15.47
N GLU A 55 -21.89 27.47 15.21
CA GLU A 55 -20.71 28.25 15.59
C GLU A 55 -19.75 28.53 14.44
N THR A 56 -18.93 29.57 14.62
CA THR A 56 -17.92 29.99 13.65
C THR A 56 -16.90 28.92 13.38
N VAL A 57 -16.78 28.49 12.13
CA VAL A 57 -15.79 27.56 11.61
C VAL A 57 -14.39 28.13 11.72
N ARG A 58 -13.43 27.35 12.15
CA ARG A 58 -12.02 27.74 12.13
C ARG A 58 -11.46 27.66 10.71
N THR A 59 -10.63 28.61 10.37
CA THR A 59 -9.76 28.51 9.21
C THR A 59 -8.82 27.31 9.36
N ALA A 60 -8.54 26.63 8.26
CA ALA A 60 -7.58 25.54 8.20
C ALA A 60 -6.27 25.89 8.91
N ILE A 61 -5.66 24.88 9.53
CA ILE A 61 -4.32 25.00 10.07
C ILE A 61 -3.40 25.30 8.89
N SER A 62 -2.69 26.42 8.93
CA SER A 62 -1.65 26.69 7.94
C SER A 62 -0.56 25.61 8.09
N ALA A 63 -0.47 24.73 7.12
CA ALA A 63 0.57 23.73 7.09
C ALA A 63 1.93 24.43 7.07
N GLN A 64 2.79 24.05 8.01
CA GLN A 64 4.19 24.49 7.97
C GLN A 64 4.97 23.44 7.23
N PRO A 65 5.78 23.81 6.23
CA PRO A 65 6.69 22.87 5.58
C PRO A 65 7.53 22.17 6.65
N PHE A 66 7.79 20.86 6.44
CA PHE A 66 8.76 20.21 7.29
C PHE A 66 10.14 20.83 7.08
N PRO A 67 10.99 20.84 8.12
CA PRO A 67 12.41 21.07 7.92
C PRO A 67 12.91 20.12 6.83
N THR A 68 13.80 20.58 5.97
CA THR A 68 14.40 19.80 4.89
C THR A 68 15.28 18.69 5.48
N GLU A 69 14.68 17.65 6.01
CA GLU A 69 15.37 16.41 6.35
C GLU A 69 15.58 15.62 5.05
N THR A 70 16.79 15.15 4.84
CA THR A 70 17.12 14.26 3.73
C THR A 70 17.33 12.85 4.26
N TYR A 71 16.69 11.87 3.63
CA TYR A 71 16.71 10.47 4.05
C TYR A 71 17.62 9.60 3.18
N GLY A 72 18.37 10.20 2.30
CA GLY A 72 19.36 9.57 1.44
C GLY A 72 19.98 10.56 0.49
N PRO A 73 20.98 10.16 -0.28
CA PRO A 73 21.56 10.98 -1.34
C PRO A 73 20.58 11.25 -2.47
N PRO A 74 20.79 12.32 -3.25
CA PRO A 74 19.99 12.60 -4.42
C PRO A 74 20.24 11.56 -5.53
N PHE A 75 19.25 11.33 -6.39
CA PHE A 75 19.33 10.34 -7.48
C PHE A 75 20.54 10.52 -8.40
N SER A 76 20.96 11.76 -8.65
CA SER A 76 22.14 12.07 -9.47
C SER A 76 23.44 11.44 -8.95
N GLU A 77 23.54 11.21 -7.64
CA GLU A 77 24.67 10.55 -7.02
C GLU A 77 24.52 9.03 -6.97
N MET A 78 23.30 8.52 -7.00
CA MET A 78 22.96 7.10 -6.80
C MET A 78 22.63 6.35 -8.09
N SER A 79 22.45 7.04 -9.21
CA SER A 79 22.07 6.40 -10.48
C SER A 79 23.07 5.32 -10.95
N HIS A 80 24.31 5.40 -10.51
CA HIS A 80 25.36 4.42 -10.82
C HIS A 80 25.13 3.04 -10.17
N LEU A 81 24.28 2.95 -9.14
CA LEU A 81 23.89 1.69 -8.48
C LEU A 81 22.85 0.91 -9.29
N LEU A 82 22.25 1.55 -10.30
CA LEU A 82 21.30 0.94 -11.19
C LEU A 82 21.97 0.55 -12.51
N PRO A 83 21.49 -0.48 -13.22
CA PRO A 83 21.87 -0.71 -14.60
C PRO A 83 21.51 0.53 -15.44
N ALA A 84 22.12 0.66 -16.60
CA ALA A 84 21.77 1.76 -17.53
C ALA A 84 20.27 1.68 -17.87
N LEU A 85 19.52 2.70 -17.46
CA LEU A 85 18.08 2.77 -17.66
C LEU A 85 17.79 3.54 -18.95
N SER A 86 17.03 2.92 -19.85
CA SER A 86 16.34 3.66 -20.91
C SER A 86 15.07 4.27 -20.35
N THR A 87 14.68 5.43 -20.83
CA THR A 87 13.45 6.11 -20.43
C THR A 87 12.64 6.47 -21.66
N THR A 88 11.32 6.30 -21.56
CA THR A 88 10.40 6.73 -22.61
C THR A 88 9.10 7.24 -22.01
N SER A 89 8.16 7.62 -22.85
CA SER A 89 6.83 8.08 -22.46
C SER A 89 5.82 7.46 -23.39
N TRP A 90 4.64 7.18 -22.88
CA TRP A 90 3.53 6.65 -23.66
C TRP A 90 2.32 7.57 -23.57
N GLY A 91 1.52 7.56 -24.63
CA GLY A 91 0.19 8.16 -24.59
C GLY A 91 -0.82 7.29 -23.85
N ASN A 92 -2.06 7.72 -23.91
CA ASN A 92 -3.18 6.98 -23.36
C ASN A 92 -3.57 5.83 -24.29
N TRP A 93 -4.02 4.71 -23.73
CA TRP A 93 -4.70 3.69 -24.51
C TRP A 93 -6.21 3.95 -24.48
N ASP A 94 -6.85 3.83 -25.63
CA ASP A 94 -8.30 3.97 -25.79
C ASP A 94 -8.84 2.75 -26.53
N PRO A 95 -9.74 1.95 -25.91
CA PRO A 95 -10.33 0.80 -26.56
C PRO A 95 -11.18 1.15 -27.78
N ALA A 96 -11.66 2.41 -27.87
CA ALA A 96 -12.43 2.92 -29.00
C ALA A 96 -11.57 3.59 -30.09
N ALA A 97 -10.25 3.67 -29.89
CA ALA A 97 -9.37 4.30 -30.87
C ALA A 97 -9.37 3.55 -32.19
N THR A 98 -9.56 4.28 -33.28
CA THR A 98 -9.52 3.76 -34.65
C THR A 98 -8.14 3.89 -35.31
N SER A 99 -7.23 4.65 -34.67
CA SER A 99 -5.87 4.85 -35.17
C SER A 99 -4.95 3.77 -34.64
N THR A 100 -4.22 3.11 -35.54
CA THR A 100 -3.16 2.18 -35.17
C THR A 100 -1.87 2.97 -34.91
N PRO A 101 -1.13 2.69 -33.82
CA PRO A 101 0.20 3.27 -33.63
C PRO A 101 1.15 2.89 -34.80
N THR A 102 2.05 3.78 -35.15
CA THR A 102 2.96 3.61 -36.30
C THR A 102 4.35 3.11 -35.91
N ASP A 103 4.56 2.76 -34.66
CA ASP A 103 5.84 2.34 -34.07
C ASP A 103 5.95 0.84 -33.81
N GLU A 104 5.31 0.02 -34.64
CA GLU A 104 5.26 -1.45 -34.50
C GLU A 104 6.66 -2.11 -34.43
N ALA A 105 7.68 -1.47 -34.96
CA ALA A 105 9.06 -1.97 -34.91
C ALA A 105 9.74 -1.75 -33.54
N ASP A 106 9.19 -0.89 -32.69
CA ASP A 106 9.71 -0.66 -31.34
C ASP A 106 9.06 -1.66 -30.37
N PRO A 107 9.84 -2.59 -29.79
CA PRO A 107 9.30 -3.59 -28.86
C PRO A 107 8.72 -2.97 -27.58
N TYR A 108 8.97 -1.71 -27.33
CA TYR A 108 8.49 -0.97 -26.15
C TYR A 108 7.75 0.33 -26.53
N GLY A 109 7.38 0.49 -27.79
CA GLY A 109 6.65 1.64 -28.28
C GLY A 109 5.17 1.66 -27.87
N GLN A 110 4.44 2.67 -28.40
CA GLN A 110 3.01 2.80 -28.15
C GLN A 110 2.20 1.61 -28.67
N ALA A 111 2.63 0.99 -29.77
CA ALA A 111 1.99 -0.21 -30.30
C ALA A 111 2.10 -1.39 -29.32
N ALA A 112 3.29 -1.64 -28.79
CA ALA A 112 3.52 -2.70 -27.80
C ALA A 112 2.73 -2.44 -26.49
N TYR A 113 2.73 -1.20 -26.01
CA TYR A 113 1.91 -0.79 -24.87
C TYR A 113 0.41 -1.04 -25.10
N SER A 114 -0.09 -0.64 -26.27
CA SER A 114 -1.50 -0.85 -26.64
C SER A 114 -1.85 -2.33 -26.72
N ALA A 115 -0.92 -3.16 -27.19
CA ALA A 115 -1.09 -4.61 -27.27
C ALA A 115 -1.25 -5.27 -25.90
N LEU A 116 -0.62 -4.75 -24.85
CA LEU A 116 -0.80 -5.24 -23.48
C LEU A 116 -2.26 -5.05 -22.99
N TRP A 117 -2.84 -3.88 -23.26
CA TRP A 117 -4.23 -3.60 -22.93
C TRP A 117 -5.21 -4.43 -23.76
N GLN A 118 -4.94 -4.60 -25.05
CA GLN A 118 -5.75 -5.46 -25.92
C GLN A 118 -5.71 -6.92 -25.47
N ALA A 119 -4.52 -7.41 -25.08
CA ALA A 119 -4.35 -8.77 -24.58
C ALA A 119 -5.03 -8.98 -23.21
N ALA A 120 -5.07 -7.97 -22.39
CA ALA A 120 -5.76 -7.99 -21.09
C ALA A 120 -7.27 -8.21 -21.26
N SER A 121 -7.83 -7.77 -22.39
CA SER A 121 -9.27 -7.95 -22.71
C SER A 121 -10.18 -7.43 -21.59
N VAL A 122 -9.78 -6.38 -20.90
CA VAL A 122 -10.62 -5.69 -19.92
C VAL A 122 -11.88 -5.16 -20.59
N ARG A 123 -12.95 -5.03 -19.85
CA ARG A 123 -14.20 -4.47 -20.36
C ARG A 123 -13.97 -3.04 -20.87
N ASN A 124 -14.80 -2.63 -21.84
CA ASN A 124 -14.84 -1.22 -22.21
C ASN A 124 -15.16 -0.38 -20.99
N PHE A 125 -14.37 0.63 -20.73
CA PHE A 125 -14.54 1.55 -19.63
C PHE A 125 -14.66 2.98 -20.13
N THR A 126 -15.35 3.79 -19.37
CA THR A 126 -15.40 5.23 -19.58
C THR A 126 -14.23 5.86 -18.83
N ARG A 127 -13.48 6.70 -19.52
CA ARG A 127 -12.46 7.52 -18.85
C ARG A 127 -13.13 8.54 -17.98
N GLY A 128 -12.50 8.89 -16.87
CA GLY A 128 -12.89 9.99 -16.04
C GLY A 128 -12.83 11.34 -16.79
N ILE A 129 -13.45 12.34 -16.23
CA ILE A 129 -13.48 13.70 -16.80
C ILE A 129 -12.09 14.37 -16.83
N TYR A 130 -11.16 13.84 -16.06
CA TYR A 130 -9.79 14.38 -15.89
C TYR A 130 -8.75 13.59 -16.68
N SER A 131 -9.15 12.86 -17.71
CA SER A 131 -8.25 12.07 -18.58
C SER A 131 -7.23 12.91 -19.38
N THR A 132 -7.25 14.22 -19.25
CA THR A 132 -6.28 15.13 -19.84
C THR A 132 -5.69 16.02 -18.75
N THR A 133 -4.52 16.60 -19.00
CA THR A 133 -3.80 17.47 -18.06
C THR A 133 -4.73 18.47 -17.36
N VAL A 134 -5.15 18.14 -16.18
CA VAL A 134 -5.85 19.09 -15.33
C VAL A 134 -4.81 19.84 -14.50
N ALA A 135 -4.67 21.12 -14.78
CA ALA A 135 -3.98 21.98 -13.84
C ALA A 135 -4.71 21.91 -12.50
N PRO A 136 -4.04 21.56 -11.40
CA PRO A 136 -4.70 21.43 -10.11
C PRO A 136 -5.37 22.75 -9.78
N THR A 137 -6.69 22.72 -9.73
CA THR A 137 -7.48 23.88 -9.29
C THR A 137 -7.28 24.02 -7.79
N PRO A 138 -6.90 25.19 -7.27
CA PRO A 138 -6.81 25.40 -5.82
C PRO A 138 -8.11 25.00 -5.13
N VAL A 139 -8.00 24.33 -4.01
CA VAL A 139 -9.17 23.97 -3.21
C VAL A 139 -9.84 25.26 -2.73
N PRO A 140 -11.16 25.42 -2.89
CA PRO A 140 -11.87 26.57 -2.38
C PRO A 140 -11.63 26.73 -0.87
N LYS A 141 -11.33 27.94 -0.41
CA LYS A 141 -11.06 28.20 1.01
C LYS A 141 -12.20 27.76 1.93
N ALA A 142 -13.42 27.73 1.44
CA ALA A 142 -14.58 27.24 2.19
C ALA A 142 -14.51 25.73 2.49
N GLU A 143 -13.81 24.95 1.68
CA GLU A 143 -13.61 23.52 1.91
C GLU A 143 -12.45 23.23 2.88
N LEU A 144 -11.55 24.19 3.06
CA LEU A 144 -10.40 24.09 3.97
C LEU A 144 -10.72 24.60 5.38
N VAL A 145 -11.92 24.35 5.86
CA VAL A 145 -12.35 24.72 7.20
C VAL A 145 -12.56 23.48 8.05
N VAL A 146 -12.10 23.54 9.28
CA VAL A 146 -12.24 22.44 10.23
C VAL A 146 -13.37 22.71 11.22
N PRO A 147 -14.05 21.66 11.73
CA PRO A 147 -15.07 21.83 12.76
C PRO A 147 -14.52 22.57 13.99
N PRO A 148 -15.38 23.31 14.71
CA PRO A 148 -14.98 23.97 15.96
C PRO A 148 -14.44 22.95 16.97
N PRO A 149 -13.41 23.28 17.75
CA PRO A 149 -12.79 22.36 18.71
C PRO A 149 -13.72 21.95 19.85
N LEU A 150 -14.83 22.62 20.04
CA LEU A 150 -15.82 22.33 21.10
C LEU A 150 -16.58 21.01 20.87
N TYR A 151 -16.54 20.43 19.65
CA TYR A 151 -17.12 19.12 19.38
C TYR A 151 -16.40 17.98 20.08
N PHE A 152 -15.12 18.17 20.32
CA PHE A 152 -14.27 17.18 20.95
C PHE A 152 -13.62 17.87 22.14
N THR A 153 -14.34 17.94 23.25
CA THR A 153 -13.68 18.34 24.49
C THR A 153 -12.62 17.28 24.78
N PRO A 154 -11.32 17.59 24.66
CA PRO A 154 -10.29 16.62 24.98
C PRO A 154 -10.50 16.23 26.44
N ALA A 155 -10.70 14.95 26.72
CA ALA A 155 -10.57 14.47 28.09
C ALA A 155 -9.11 14.76 28.48
N GLY A 156 -8.90 15.66 29.42
CA GLY A 156 -7.63 16.39 29.65
C GLY A 156 -6.40 15.57 30.01
N CYS A 157 -6.46 14.25 29.93
CA CYS A 157 -5.36 13.32 30.27
C CYS A 157 -5.07 12.29 29.18
N TYR A 158 -5.79 12.27 28.08
CA TYR A 158 -5.47 11.38 27.00
C TYR A 158 -4.78 12.18 25.88
N SER A 159 -3.48 12.09 25.81
CA SER A 159 -2.69 12.60 24.70
C SER A 159 -1.93 11.45 24.06
N PHE A 160 -1.84 11.47 22.73
CA PHE A 160 -0.89 10.59 22.06
C PHE A 160 0.54 10.98 22.44
N PRO A 161 1.48 10.02 22.47
CA PRO A 161 2.89 10.35 22.55
C PRO A 161 3.29 11.42 21.54
N CYS A 162 4.28 12.25 21.86
CA CYS A 162 4.69 13.35 20.96
C CYS A 162 5.26 12.85 19.63
N ASP A 163 5.72 11.61 19.56
CA ASP A 163 6.22 10.91 18.39
C ASP A 163 5.15 10.03 17.68
N PHE A 164 3.89 10.13 18.12
CA PHE A 164 2.80 9.39 17.49
C PHE A 164 2.55 9.87 16.06
N MET A 165 2.60 8.92 15.12
CA MET A 165 2.41 9.20 13.70
C MET A 165 0.93 9.02 13.34
N LEU A 166 0.21 10.14 13.17
CA LEU A 166 -1.13 10.13 12.61
C LEU A 166 -1.06 10.36 11.11
N GLY A 167 -1.59 9.43 10.34
CA GLY A 167 -1.55 9.47 8.88
C GLY A 167 -2.81 8.91 8.24
N ILE A 168 -2.90 9.10 6.95
CA ILE A 168 -3.91 8.50 6.07
C ILE A 168 -3.17 7.60 5.08
N ASP A 169 -3.77 6.46 4.76
CA ASP A 169 -3.28 5.51 3.77
C ASP A 169 -4.20 5.48 2.55
N SER A 170 -3.60 5.29 1.38
CA SER A 170 -4.31 5.07 0.12
C SER A 170 -3.58 4.03 -0.74
N ALA A 171 -4.30 3.42 -1.67
CA ALA A 171 -3.72 2.53 -2.67
C ALA A 171 -3.98 3.08 -4.08
N ALA A 172 -2.98 3.06 -4.95
CA ALA A 172 -3.09 3.55 -6.32
C ALA A 172 -4.31 2.98 -7.05
N ALA A 173 -4.53 1.67 -6.93
CA ALA A 173 -5.68 0.99 -7.52
C ALA A 173 -7.03 1.49 -6.98
N GLN A 174 -7.08 1.98 -5.74
CA GLN A 174 -8.33 2.40 -5.11
C GLN A 174 -8.64 3.88 -5.32
N VAL A 175 -7.63 4.70 -5.61
CA VAL A 175 -7.82 6.16 -5.65
C VAL A 175 -7.38 6.83 -6.94
N GLU A 176 -6.36 6.31 -7.63
CA GLU A 176 -5.76 7.02 -8.76
C GLU A 176 -6.69 7.16 -9.96
N GLY A 177 -7.40 6.10 -10.34
CA GLY A 177 -8.02 6.03 -11.65
C GLY A 177 -6.97 6.13 -12.76
N ALA A 178 -7.31 6.78 -13.88
CA ALA A 178 -6.38 6.99 -15.00
C ALA A 178 -5.65 5.70 -15.41
N VAL A 179 -6.36 4.55 -15.37
CA VAL A 179 -5.75 3.21 -15.43
C VAL A 179 -5.03 2.91 -16.73
N ALA A 180 -5.44 3.51 -17.83
CA ALA A 180 -4.81 3.34 -19.14
C ALA A 180 -4.19 4.64 -19.67
N ASP A 181 -3.86 5.54 -18.75
CA ASP A 181 -3.30 6.84 -19.10
C ASP A 181 -1.78 6.85 -18.85
N GLU A 182 -1.09 7.61 -19.70
CA GLU A 182 0.33 7.93 -19.56
C GLU A 182 1.22 6.70 -19.33
N GLY A 183 0.94 5.61 -20.05
CA GLY A 183 1.78 4.42 -20.05
C GLY A 183 1.56 3.43 -18.92
N ARG A 184 0.54 3.59 -18.05
CA ARG A 184 0.17 2.53 -17.11
C ARG A 184 -0.33 1.31 -17.87
N THR A 185 0.18 0.13 -17.50
CA THR A 185 -0.24 -1.15 -18.08
C THR A 185 -1.15 -1.93 -17.13
N PRO A 186 -1.87 -2.95 -17.63
CA PRO A 186 -2.77 -3.74 -16.80
C PRO A 186 -2.08 -4.33 -15.56
N ALA A 187 -2.79 -4.28 -14.44
CA ALA A 187 -2.36 -4.83 -13.15
C ALA A 187 -3.49 -5.66 -12.52
N ALA A 188 -3.19 -6.38 -11.44
CA ALA A 188 -4.14 -7.27 -10.78
C ALA A 188 -5.51 -6.63 -10.48
N PRO A 189 -5.61 -5.41 -9.96
CA PRO A 189 -6.90 -4.81 -9.66
C PRO A 189 -7.84 -4.66 -10.85
N ASP A 190 -7.28 -4.43 -12.04
CA ASP A 190 -8.08 -4.25 -13.26
C ASP A 190 -8.91 -5.49 -13.65
N PHE A 191 -8.64 -6.64 -13.02
CA PHE A 191 -9.35 -7.91 -13.25
C PHE A 191 -10.23 -8.34 -12.08
N LEU A 192 -10.36 -7.52 -11.03
CA LEU A 192 -11.03 -7.91 -9.78
C LEU A 192 -12.48 -8.33 -10.01
N VAL A 193 -13.25 -7.54 -10.77
CA VAL A 193 -14.67 -7.83 -11.05
C VAL A 193 -14.83 -9.09 -11.88
N GLU A 194 -13.97 -9.30 -12.87
CA GLU A 194 -13.98 -10.50 -13.70
C GLU A 194 -13.57 -11.74 -12.92
N PHE A 195 -12.57 -11.61 -12.07
CA PHE A 195 -12.18 -12.68 -11.16
C PHE A 195 -13.34 -13.06 -10.22
N ALA A 196 -13.94 -12.09 -9.53
CA ALA A 196 -15.07 -12.32 -8.65
C ALA A 196 -16.23 -13.04 -9.37
N ARG A 197 -16.56 -12.61 -10.57
CA ARG A 197 -17.57 -13.25 -11.41
C ARG A 197 -17.22 -14.68 -11.78
N SER A 198 -15.95 -14.94 -12.07
CA SER A 198 -15.47 -16.26 -12.48
C SER A 198 -15.59 -17.34 -11.39
N ILE A 199 -15.55 -16.90 -10.12
CA ILE A 199 -15.74 -17.78 -8.96
C ILE A 199 -17.18 -17.80 -8.46
N GLY A 200 -18.12 -17.19 -9.20
CA GLY A 200 -19.55 -17.19 -8.89
C GLY A 200 -19.96 -16.18 -7.80
N ALA A 201 -19.13 -15.19 -7.51
CA ALA A 201 -19.51 -14.10 -6.60
C ALA A 201 -20.54 -13.19 -7.26
N ASP A 202 -21.43 -12.62 -6.45
CA ASP A 202 -22.32 -11.56 -6.89
C ASP A 202 -21.47 -10.29 -7.13
N THR A 203 -21.52 -9.79 -8.35
CA THR A 203 -20.79 -8.59 -8.77
C THR A 203 -21.71 -7.43 -9.12
N SER A 204 -23.00 -7.50 -8.71
CA SER A 204 -23.99 -6.47 -9.04
C SER A 204 -23.64 -5.09 -8.47
N ASP A 205 -23.02 -5.08 -7.28
CA ASP A 205 -22.62 -3.87 -6.56
C ASP A 205 -21.10 -3.59 -6.66
N MET A 206 -20.39 -4.36 -7.50
CA MET A 206 -18.96 -4.14 -7.73
C MET A 206 -18.74 -3.26 -8.95
N GLU A 207 -18.01 -2.20 -8.75
CA GLU A 207 -17.53 -1.33 -9.83
C GLU A 207 -16.05 -1.56 -10.10
N ASP A 208 -15.64 -1.30 -11.33
CA ASP A 208 -14.23 -1.30 -11.68
C ASP A 208 -13.57 0.00 -11.16
N ASP A 209 -12.30 -0.07 -10.84
CA ASP A 209 -11.49 1.05 -10.32
C ASP A 209 -10.97 1.99 -11.42
N PHE A 210 -11.51 1.92 -12.64
CA PHE A 210 -11.01 2.66 -13.79
C PHE A 210 -11.09 4.18 -13.64
N ILE A 211 -12.06 4.68 -12.89
CA ILE A 211 -12.20 6.10 -12.57
C ILE A 211 -11.74 6.36 -11.13
N ALA A 212 -12.20 5.53 -10.17
CA ALA A 212 -11.94 5.67 -8.75
C ALA A 212 -12.24 7.10 -8.25
N THR A 213 -11.30 7.75 -7.57
CA THR A 213 -11.43 9.15 -7.16
C THR A 213 -10.61 10.12 -8.03
N GLU A 214 -10.04 9.61 -9.12
CA GLU A 214 -9.16 10.36 -10.04
C GLU A 214 -7.98 11.06 -9.34
N ASN A 215 -7.49 10.49 -8.25
CA ASN A 215 -6.40 11.05 -7.48
C ASN A 215 -5.15 11.27 -8.33
N TYR A 216 -4.92 10.48 -9.39
CA TYR A 216 -3.81 10.67 -10.32
C TYR A 216 -3.74 12.11 -10.86
N TYR A 217 -4.88 12.74 -11.07
CA TYR A 217 -4.97 14.13 -11.53
C TYR A 217 -5.28 15.11 -10.40
N LEU A 218 -5.94 14.66 -9.33
CA LEU A 218 -6.44 15.51 -8.24
C LEU A 218 -5.60 15.45 -6.95
N TYR A 219 -4.48 14.73 -6.93
CA TYR A 219 -3.65 14.53 -5.73
C TYR A 219 -3.28 15.84 -5.00
N LYS A 220 -3.10 16.94 -5.70
CA LYS A 220 -2.80 18.24 -5.05
C LYS A 220 -3.95 18.74 -4.21
N GLN A 221 -5.17 18.60 -4.70
CA GLN A 221 -6.37 18.96 -3.94
C GLN A 221 -6.53 18.06 -2.71
N ASP A 222 -6.29 16.75 -2.88
CA ASP A 222 -6.37 15.81 -1.77
C ASP A 222 -5.33 16.10 -0.69
N ILE A 223 -4.09 16.37 -1.08
CA ILE A 223 -3.01 16.73 -0.15
C ILE A 223 -3.34 18.06 0.56
N GLU A 224 -3.90 19.06 -0.11
CA GLU A 224 -4.33 20.30 0.53
C GLU A 224 -5.43 20.05 1.58
N ARG A 225 -6.41 19.19 1.28
CA ARG A 225 -7.45 18.80 2.25
C ARG A 225 -6.87 18.08 3.45
N LEU A 226 -5.98 17.10 3.23
CA LEU A 226 -5.29 16.37 4.30
C LEU A 226 -4.48 17.33 5.20
N ALA A 227 -3.70 18.21 4.60
CA ALA A 227 -2.92 19.20 5.33
C ALA A 227 -3.81 20.13 6.16
N SER A 228 -4.97 20.55 5.62
CA SER A 228 -5.89 21.47 6.27
C SER A 228 -6.51 20.91 7.56
N VAL A 229 -6.69 19.60 7.63
CA VAL A 229 -7.19 18.90 8.84
C VAL A 229 -6.07 18.43 9.76
N GLY A 230 -4.81 18.77 9.45
CA GLY A 230 -3.66 18.50 10.32
C GLY A 230 -3.05 17.13 10.18
N ILE A 231 -3.35 16.38 9.12
CA ILE A 231 -2.69 15.10 8.81
C ILE A 231 -1.21 15.36 8.54
N LYS A 232 -0.35 14.53 9.16
CA LYS A 232 1.11 14.66 9.11
C LYS A 232 1.79 13.63 8.21
N TYR A 233 1.15 12.51 7.95
CA TYR A 233 1.68 11.43 7.12
C TYR A 233 0.65 11.02 6.08
N TYR A 234 1.08 10.91 4.84
CA TYR A 234 0.30 10.36 3.75
C TYR A 234 1.02 9.14 3.19
N SER A 235 0.41 7.98 3.38
CA SER A 235 0.86 6.71 2.82
C SER A 235 0.17 6.46 1.50
N PHE A 236 0.94 6.16 0.47
CA PHE A 236 0.45 5.82 -0.86
C PHE A 236 1.41 4.85 -1.53
N ASN A 237 0.94 4.08 -2.49
CA ASN A 237 1.85 3.26 -3.26
C ASN A 237 2.17 3.89 -4.62
N ILE A 238 3.39 3.67 -5.07
CA ILE A 238 3.83 3.97 -6.42
C ILE A 238 3.49 2.77 -7.29
N ALA A 239 2.62 2.94 -8.29
CA ALA A 239 2.17 1.84 -9.09
C ALA A 239 3.30 1.28 -9.97
N TRP A 240 3.65 0.00 -9.76
CA TRP A 240 4.70 -0.67 -10.54
C TRP A 240 4.44 -0.59 -12.04
N SER A 241 3.21 -0.87 -12.46
CA SER A 241 2.80 -0.84 -13.86
C SER A 241 2.84 0.56 -14.52
N ARG A 242 2.95 1.64 -13.72
CA ARG A 242 3.22 2.99 -14.23
C ARG A 242 4.71 3.23 -14.43
N ILE A 243 5.53 2.84 -13.46
CA ILE A 243 6.98 3.07 -13.49
C ILE A 243 7.67 2.20 -14.55
N LEU A 244 7.29 0.92 -14.59
CA LEU A 244 7.80 -0.07 -15.53
C LEU A 244 6.64 -0.72 -16.29
N PRO A 245 6.15 -0.13 -17.38
CA PRO A 245 5.02 -0.67 -18.12
C PRO A 245 5.21 -2.12 -18.60
N PHE A 246 6.42 -2.52 -18.91
CA PHE A 246 6.74 -3.90 -19.29
C PHE A 246 7.27 -4.76 -18.14
N ALA A 247 7.27 -4.23 -16.92
CA ALA A 247 7.45 -4.86 -15.62
C ALA A 247 8.77 -5.60 -15.35
N VAL A 248 9.59 -5.88 -16.34
CA VAL A 248 10.81 -6.70 -16.19
C VAL A 248 12.09 -5.90 -16.38
N PRO A 249 13.24 -6.36 -15.83
CA PRO A 249 14.53 -5.72 -16.04
C PRO A 249 14.89 -5.54 -17.52
N GLY A 250 15.55 -4.44 -17.84
CA GLY A 250 15.98 -4.11 -19.21
C GLY A 250 14.91 -3.41 -20.06
N THR A 251 13.70 -3.25 -19.55
CA THR A 251 12.63 -2.49 -20.22
C THR A 251 12.69 -1.00 -19.86
N PRO A 252 12.14 -0.11 -20.71
CA PRO A 252 12.20 1.32 -20.44
C PRO A 252 11.39 1.73 -19.21
N VAL A 253 11.94 2.68 -18.46
CA VAL A 253 11.25 3.35 -17.35
C VAL A 253 10.36 4.46 -17.90
N ASN A 254 9.18 4.59 -17.34
CA ASN A 254 8.22 5.62 -17.70
C ASN A 254 8.60 6.97 -17.09
N LYS A 255 9.04 7.87 -17.94
CA LYS A 255 9.45 9.21 -17.55
C LYS A 255 8.30 10.06 -16.98
N GLN A 256 7.09 9.90 -17.52
CA GLN A 256 5.90 10.64 -17.04
C GLN A 256 5.52 10.19 -15.63
N ALA A 257 5.53 8.89 -15.38
CA ALA A 257 5.22 8.36 -14.06
C ALA A 257 6.24 8.82 -13.00
N LEU A 258 7.54 8.81 -13.30
CA LEU A 258 8.54 9.37 -12.40
C LEU A 258 8.26 10.84 -12.10
N ALA A 259 7.99 11.64 -13.12
CA ALA A 259 7.71 13.07 -12.96
C ALA A 259 6.42 13.33 -12.16
N HIS A 260 5.38 12.49 -12.34
CA HIS A 260 4.15 12.57 -11.58
C HIS A 260 4.39 12.33 -10.07
N TYR A 261 5.07 11.23 -9.72
CA TYR A 261 5.36 10.95 -8.31
C TYR A 261 6.40 11.90 -7.71
N ASP A 262 7.31 12.46 -8.50
CA ASP A 262 8.18 13.57 -8.07
C ASP A 262 7.36 14.77 -7.62
N ASP A 263 6.39 15.17 -8.42
CA ASP A 263 5.55 16.33 -8.11
C ASP A 263 4.63 16.05 -6.90
N LEU A 264 4.04 14.86 -6.82
CA LEU A 264 3.22 14.44 -5.68
C LEU A 264 4.02 14.49 -4.37
N ILE A 265 5.21 13.88 -4.34
CA ILE A 265 6.08 13.83 -3.16
C ILE A 265 6.51 15.24 -2.75
N ASN A 266 6.96 16.05 -3.72
CA ASN A 266 7.40 17.42 -3.45
C ASN A 266 6.24 18.27 -2.91
N PHE A 267 5.05 18.15 -3.50
CA PHE A 267 3.89 18.90 -3.06
C PHE A 267 3.42 18.48 -1.65
N ALA A 268 3.45 17.19 -1.33
CA ALA A 268 3.16 16.72 0.01
C ALA A 268 4.11 17.35 1.05
N ILE A 269 5.42 17.34 0.77
CA ILE A 269 6.43 17.96 1.64
C ILE A 269 6.19 19.47 1.78
N GLU A 270 5.90 20.17 0.67
CA GLU A 270 5.56 21.60 0.68
C GLU A 270 4.37 21.90 1.60
N LYS A 271 3.36 21.03 1.60
CA LYS A 271 2.17 21.18 2.46
C LYS A 271 2.36 20.65 3.89
N GLY A 272 3.56 20.25 4.27
CA GLY A 272 3.87 19.73 5.60
C GLY A 272 3.29 18.35 5.87
N VAL A 273 3.14 17.55 4.83
CA VAL A 273 2.71 16.14 4.88
C VAL A 273 3.87 15.25 4.48
N ARG A 274 4.30 14.35 5.37
CA ARG A 274 5.40 13.42 5.10
C ARG A 274 4.94 12.26 4.24
N PRO A 275 5.60 11.98 3.11
CA PRO A 275 5.28 10.80 2.30
C PRO A 275 5.76 9.52 3.00
N VAL A 276 4.89 8.51 2.98
CA VAL A 276 5.19 7.11 3.27
C VAL A 276 4.91 6.34 1.99
N VAL A 277 5.94 5.71 1.42
CA VAL A 277 5.80 5.10 0.10
C VAL A 277 5.74 3.58 0.22
N THR A 278 4.69 3.00 -0.34
CA THR A 278 4.51 1.56 -0.51
C THR A 278 4.92 1.16 -1.93
N LEU A 279 5.69 0.08 -2.09
CA LEU A 279 6.14 -0.38 -3.39
C LEU A 279 5.08 -1.24 -4.10
N THR A 280 4.32 -2.04 -3.38
CA THR A 280 3.18 -2.77 -3.96
C THR A 280 2.01 -2.84 -2.98
N HIS A 281 0.81 -2.58 -3.48
CA HIS A 281 -0.44 -2.63 -2.74
C HIS A 281 -1.49 -3.38 -3.57
N PHE A 282 -1.29 -4.70 -3.73
CA PHE A 282 -2.10 -5.62 -4.54
C PHE A 282 -2.14 -5.30 -6.05
N ASP A 283 -1.27 -4.43 -6.52
CA ASP A 283 -1.24 -3.92 -7.89
C ASP A 283 -0.11 -4.51 -8.75
N THR A 284 0.18 -5.79 -8.53
CA THR A 284 1.15 -6.53 -9.34
C THR A 284 0.79 -6.44 -10.83
N PRO A 285 1.75 -6.15 -11.72
CA PRO A 285 1.52 -6.13 -13.15
C PRO A 285 0.94 -7.45 -13.67
N ALA A 286 -0.02 -7.36 -14.57
CA ALA A 286 -0.78 -8.50 -15.09
C ALA A 286 0.09 -9.64 -15.66
N GLN A 287 1.28 -9.34 -16.12
CA GLN A 287 2.25 -10.29 -16.67
C GLN A 287 2.64 -11.39 -15.66
N PHE A 288 2.62 -11.10 -14.36
CA PHE A 288 2.93 -12.09 -13.32
C PHE A 288 1.73 -12.93 -12.91
N ILE A 289 0.52 -12.50 -13.23
CA ILE A 289 -0.72 -13.17 -12.83
C ILE A 289 -1.12 -14.24 -13.85
N GLY A 290 -0.79 -14.05 -15.12
CA GLY A 290 -1.26 -14.88 -16.22
C GLY A 290 -0.50 -16.19 -16.49
N GLY A 291 0.49 -16.55 -15.70
CA GLY A 291 1.21 -17.84 -15.80
C GLY A 291 2.18 -18.00 -16.97
N ASN A 292 2.29 -17.04 -17.89
CA ASN A 292 3.28 -17.00 -18.97
C ASN A 292 3.79 -15.58 -19.17
N ALA A 293 5.08 -15.40 -19.17
CA ALA A 293 5.76 -14.11 -19.35
C ALA A 293 5.41 -13.36 -20.66
N THR A 294 4.73 -14.01 -21.59
CA THR A 294 4.36 -13.44 -22.91
C THR A 294 2.86 -13.46 -23.19
N GLY A 295 2.04 -13.98 -22.30
CA GLY A 295 0.61 -14.17 -22.55
C GLY A 295 -0.23 -13.89 -21.33
N LEU A 296 -0.95 -12.78 -21.35
CA LEU A 296 -2.16 -12.64 -20.57
C LEU A 296 -3.12 -13.75 -21.03
N SER A 297 -3.09 -14.88 -20.32
CA SER A 297 -4.02 -15.98 -20.61
C SER A 297 -5.42 -15.49 -20.30
N ARG A 298 -6.40 -15.87 -21.10
CA ARG A 298 -7.83 -15.63 -20.84
C ARG A 298 -8.34 -16.27 -19.53
N ARG A 299 -7.45 -16.82 -18.72
CA ARG A 299 -7.74 -17.39 -17.41
C ARG A 299 -6.67 -16.94 -16.39
N PRO A 300 -6.73 -15.69 -15.90
CA PRO A 300 -5.82 -15.19 -14.87
C PRO A 300 -6.07 -15.79 -13.47
N LEU A 301 -6.92 -16.84 -13.37
CA LEU A 301 -7.48 -17.28 -12.10
C LEU A 301 -6.45 -17.78 -11.08
N LEU A 302 -5.47 -18.56 -11.51
CA LEU A 302 -4.54 -19.18 -10.55
C LEU A 302 -3.50 -18.18 -10.02
N GLY A 303 -3.00 -17.31 -10.88
CA GLY A 303 -2.04 -16.28 -10.47
C GLY A 303 -2.68 -15.10 -9.74
N TYR A 304 -3.99 -14.90 -9.90
CA TYR A 304 -4.70 -13.81 -9.21
C TYR A 304 -4.78 -14.03 -7.70
N LEU A 305 -5.04 -15.27 -7.26
CA LEU A 305 -5.19 -15.60 -5.83
C LEU A 305 -3.93 -15.30 -5.01
N ASN A 306 -2.75 -15.45 -5.61
CA ASN A 306 -1.46 -15.17 -4.97
C ASN A 306 -0.80 -13.90 -5.49
N LEU A 307 -1.53 -13.05 -6.19
CA LEU A 307 -1.06 -11.77 -6.72
C LEU A 307 0.22 -11.88 -7.56
N GLY A 308 0.43 -13.03 -8.22
CA GLY A 308 1.60 -13.30 -9.03
C GLY A 308 2.88 -13.62 -8.25
N TYR A 309 2.84 -13.69 -6.92
CA TYR A 309 4.01 -13.93 -6.08
C TYR A 309 4.68 -15.29 -6.30
N GLN A 310 3.96 -16.27 -6.85
CA GLN A 310 4.52 -17.58 -7.24
C GLN A 310 5.36 -17.54 -8.53
N ASN A 311 5.29 -16.47 -9.29
CA ASN A 311 6.00 -16.39 -10.56
C ASN A 311 7.51 -16.37 -10.31
N GLU A 312 8.24 -17.29 -10.94
CA GLU A 312 9.69 -17.43 -10.76
C GLU A 312 10.50 -16.18 -11.08
N THR A 313 9.96 -15.27 -11.92
CA THR A 313 10.62 -14.02 -12.27
C THR A 313 10.18 -12.84 -11.40
N PHE A 314 9.22 -13.06 -10.47
CA PHE A 314 8.66 -11.98 -9.66
C PHE A 314 9.71 -11.30 -8.80
N GLU A 315 10.51 -12.07 -8.06
CA GLU A 315 11.49 -11.53 -7.12
C GLU A 315 12.46 -10.56 -7.80
N ASP A 316 13.11 -10.99 -8.88
CA ASP A 316 14.09 -10.17 -9.58
C ASP A 316 13.46 -8.94 -10.23
N ALA A 317 12.27 -9.09 -10.79
CA ALA A 317 11.55 -7.98 -11.41
C ALA A 317 11.07 -6.96 -10.38
N PHE A 318 10.53 -7.41 -9.24
CA PHE A 318 10.10 -6.55 -8.16
C PHE A 318 11.27 -5.81 -7.51
N VAL A 319 12.37 -6.51 -7.26
CA VAL A 319 13.60 -5.90 -6.73
C VAL A 319 14.15 -4.85 -7.70
N HIS A 320 14.14 -5.14 -9.00
CA HIS A 320 14.57 -4.15 -10.00
C HIS A 320 13.70 -2.90 -9.98
N TYR A 321 12.38 -3.06 -9.99
CA TYR A 321 11.43 -1.95 -9.84
C TYR A 321 11.66 -1.18 -8.54
N GLY A 322 11.74 -1.87 -7.42
CA GLY A 322 11.93 -1.25 -6.10
C GLY A 322 13.25 -0.47 -6.00
N LYS A 323 14.33 -0.99 -6.57
CA LYS A 323 15.62 -0.29 -6.65
C LYS A 323 15.52 1.02 -7.42
N ILE A 324 14.81 1.04 -8.56
CA ILE A 324 14.59 2.26 -9.35
C ILE A 324 13.84 3.30 -8.52
N VAL A 325 12.72 2.91 -7.91
CA VAL A 325 11.88 3.81 -7.11
C VAL A 325 12.62 4.32 -5.88
N MET A 326 13.27 3.42 -5.13
CA MET A 326 14.02 3.81 -3.94
C MET A 326 15.19 4.74 -4.29
N ALA A 327 15.97 4.44 -5.33
CA ALA A 327 17.08 5.31 -5.74
C ALA A 327 16.59 6.70 -6.18
N HIS A 328 15.45 6.77 -6.85
CA HIS A 328 14.91 8.03 -7.38
C HIS A 328 14.37 8.95 -6.26
N PHE A 329 13.73 8.38 -5.24
CA PHE A 329 13.03 9.14 -4.20
C PHE A 329 13.69 9.07 -2.82
N ALA A 330 14.84 8.38 -2.66
CA ALA A 330 15.49 8.11 -1.37
C ALA A 330 15.68 9.35 -0.50
N ASN A 331 16.02 10.48 -1.09
CA ASN A 331 16.30 11.71 -0.37
C ASN A 331 15.07 12.37 0.26
N ARG A 332 13.86 11.98 -0.15
CA ARG A 332 12.59 12.63 0.25
C ARG A 332 11.63 11.73 1.03
N VAL A 333 11.82 10.43 0.96
CA VAL A 333 10.93 9.45 1.57
C VAL A 333 11.53 8.90 2.85
N SER A 334 10.84 9.14 3.97
CA SER A 334 11.32 8.73 5.30
C SER A 334 10.96 7.30 5.68
N ILE A 335 9.89 6.75 5.09
CA ILE A 335 9.39 5.41 5.40
C ILE A 335 9.00 4.71 4.09
N TRP A 336 9.56 3.53 3.91
CA TRP A 336 9.30 2.64 2.81
C TRP A 336 8.55 1.40 3.29
N ILE A 337 7.47 1.06 2.62
CA ILE A 337 6.76 -0.20 2.79
C ILE A 337 6.99 -1.02 1.52
N THR A 338 7.63 -2.16 1.64
CA THR A 338 7.87 -3.01 0.46
C THR A 338 6.60 -3.70 -0.01
N PHE A 339 5.85 -4.28 0.91
CA PHE A 339 4.59 -4.97 0.63
C PHE A 339 3.50 -4.51 1.59
N ASN A 340 2.31 -4.24 1.05
CA ASN A 340 1.11 -4.07 1.85
C ASN A 340 0.40 -5.42 2.00
N GLU A 341 0.18 -5.85 3.25
CA GLU A 341 -0.60 -7.02 3.63
C GLU A 341 -0.24 -8.32 2.87
N PRO A 342 1.03 -8.72 2.81
CA PRO A 342 1.45 -9.83 1.97
C PRO A 342 0.82 -11.18 2.35
N LEU A 343 0.22 -11.30 3.54
CA LEU A 343 -0.56 -12.49 3.95
C LEU A 343 -1.77 -12.78 3.04
N THR A 344 -2.23 -11.77 2.31
CA THR A 344 -3.25 -11.91 1.29
C THR A 344 -2.60 -12.48 0.03
N GLY A 345 -2.63 -13.77 -0.19
CA GLY A 345 -2.05 -14.41 -1.36
C GLY A 345 -0.84 -15.32 -1.07
N VAL A 346 -0.53 -15.58 0.20
CA VAL A 346 0.52 -16.54 0.59
C VAL A 346 -0.08 -17.90 0.90
N ASP A 347 -0.64 -18.53 -0.09
CA ASP A 347 -1.17 -19.90 -0.03
C ASP A 347 -0.11 -20.96 -0.39
N THR A 348 1.11 -20.54 -0.75
CA THR A 348 2.21 -21.41 -1.16
C THR A 348 3.56 -20.96 -0.61
N GLY A 349 4.48 -21.92 -0.46
CA GLY A 349 5.85 -21.68 -0.02
C GLY A 349 6.63 -20.73 -0.93
N PRO A 350 6.62 -20.91 -2.26
CA PRO A 350 7.29 -19.98 -3.18
C PRO A 350 6.84 -18.53 -3.06
N SER A 351 5.55 -18.29 -2.83
CA SER A 351 5.04 -16.90 -2.62
C SER A 351 5.68 -16.24 -1.41
N VAL A 352 5.76 -16.95 -0.28
CA VAL A 352 6.39 -16.42 0.94
C VAL A 352 7.88 -16.20 0.72
N ASP A 353 8.56 -17.15 0.10
CA ASP A 353 10.00 -17.07 -0.18
C ASP A 353 10.34 -15.84 -1.03
N HIS A 354 9.63 -15.63 -2.13
CA HIS A 354 9.83 -14.47 -3.00
C HIS A 354 9.55 -13.14 -2.27
N ILE A 355 8.53 -13.08 -1.41
CA ILE A 355 8.20 -11.86 -0.66
C ILE A 355 9.31 -11.53 0.33
N ILE A 356 9.71 -12.47 1.19
CA ILE A 356 10.72 -12.20 2.22
C ILE A 356 12.08 -11.88 1.64
N LYS A 357 12.49 -12.58 0.57
CA LYS A 357 13.75 -12.32 -0.13
C LYS A 357 13.74 -10.98 -0.86
N SER A 358 12.66 -10.67 -1.57
CA SER A 358 12.50 -9.35 -2.20
C SER A 358 12.59 -8.22 -1.19
N HIS A 359 11.90 -8.36 -0.05
CA HIS A 359 11.95 -7.38 1.03
C HIS A 359 13.37 -7.17 1.55
N ALA A 360 14.07 -8.25 1.90
CA ALA A 360 15.43 -8.16 2.43
C ALA A 360 16.42 -7.56 1.41
N ARG A 361 16.34 -7.97 0.14
CA ARG A 361 17.16 -7.40 -0.94
C ARG A 361 16.95 -5.89 -1.08
N LEU A 362 15.71 -5.40 -0.97
CA LEU A 362 15.40 -3.97 -1.01
C LEU A 362 15.81 -3.25 0.26
N TYR A 363 15.68 -3.87 1.43
CA TYR A 363 16.19 -3.35 2.68
C TYR A 363 17.70 -3.12 2.61
N HIS A 364 18.47 -4.13 2.22
CA HIS A 364 19.92 -4.04 2.08
C HIS A 364 20.34 -3.04 1.00
N PHE A 365 19.63 -3.00 -0.12
CA PHE A 365 19.89 -1.97 -1.12
C PHE A 365 19.72 -0.56 -0.56
N TYR A 366 18.64 -0.30 0.18
CA TYR A 366 18.38 1.01 0.75
C TYR A 366 19.38 1.37 1.87
N MET A 367 19.62 0.43 2.80
CA MET A 367 20.48 0.70 3.95
C MET A 367 21.98 0.64 3.59
N ASP A 368 22.38 -0.38 2.82
CA ASP A 368 23.78 -0.71 2.63
C ASP A 368 24.39 -0.11 1.36
N GLU A 369 23.61 -0.02 0.28
CA GLU A 369 24.08 0.53 -1.00
C GLU A 369 23.73 2.03 -1.13
N LEU A 370 22.45 2.41 -0.98
CA LEU A 370 21.98 3.79 -1.02
C LEU A 370 22.40 4.61 0.20
N LYS A 371 22.78 3.96 1.32
CA LYS A 371 23.05 4.64 2.61
C LYS A 371 21.87 5.47 3.10
N GLY A 372 20.67 4.97 2.87
CA GLY A 372 19.44 5.60 3.33
C GLY A 372 19.35 5.64 4.86
N THR A 373 18.76 6.70 5.39
CA THR A 373 18.56 6.93 6.83
C THR A 373 17.10 6.83 7.25
N GLY A 374 16.20 6.61 6.31
CA GLY A 374 14.80 6.33 6.57
C GLY A 374 14.57 4.90 7.08
N LYS A 375 13.32 4.49 7.10
CA LYS A 375 12.93 3.15 7.55
C LYS A 375 12.40 2.33 6.38
N VAL A 376 12.67 1.02 6.39
CA VAL A 376 12.11 0.06 5.43
C VAL A 376 11.36 -1.00 6.22
N SER A 377 10.12 -1.31 5.86
CA SER A 377 9.28 -2.25 6.59
C SER A 377 8.28 -2.96 5.66
N ILE A 378 7.54 -3.89 6.21
CA ILE A 378 6.33 -4.49 5.62
C ILE A 378 5.12 -4.04 6.43
N LYS A 379 4.02 -3.72 5.78
CA LYS A 379 2.74 -3.45 6.43
C LYS A 379 1.95 -4.76 6.52
N MET A 380 1.73 -5.24 7.74
CA MET A 380 1.05 -6.51 7.99
C MET A 380 -0.44 -6.29 8.21
N GLY A 381 -1.28 -6.92 7.39
CA GLY A 381 -2.73 -6.99 7.58
C GLY A 381 -3.12 -8.10 8.56
N ALA A 382 -2.54 -8.12 9.75
CA ALA A 382 -2.74 -9.18 10.71
C ALA A 382 -3.45 -8.69 11.97
N ALA A 383 -4.47 -9.43 12.39
CA ALA A 383 -5.10 -9.27 13.71
C ALA A 383 -4.56 -10.39 14.61
N PRO A 384 -3.74 -10.09 15.63
CA PRO A 384 -3.29 -11.11 16.56
C PRO A 384 -4.47 -11.70 17.31
N ALA A 385 -4.54 -13.03 17.33
CA ALA A 385 -5.54 -13.73 18.11
C ALA A 385 -5.21 -13.67 19.60
N LEU A 386 -6.26 -13.67 20.41
CA LEU A 386 -6.18 -13.87 21.86
C LEU A 386 -6.99 -15.10 22.26
N PRO A 387 -6.58 -15.85 23.28
CA PRO A 387 -7.36 -17.00 23.73
C PRO A 387 -8.71 -16.54 24.29
N GLN A 388 -9.81 -17.11 23.80
CA GLN A 388 -11.15 -16.79 24.26
C GLN A 388 -11.30 -16.99 25.76
N VAL A 389 -10.66 -18.04 26.28
CA VAL A 389 -10.55 -18.32 27.74
C VAL A 389 -9.06 -18.40 28.07
N PRO A 390 -8.48 -17.39 28.74
CA PRO A 390 -7.04 -17.31 29.00
C PRO A 390 -6.42 -18.50 29.75
N SER A 391 -7.22 -19.24 30.51
CA SER A 391 -6.77 -20.42 31.24
C SER A 391 -6.97 -21.74 30.51
N ASN A 392 -7.59 -21.73 29.34
CA ASN A 392 -7.86 -22.95 28.58
C ASN A 392 -6.67 -23.28 27.66
N ALA A 393 -6.01 -24.40 27.91
CA ALA A 393 -4.83 -24.83 27.16
C ALA A 393 -5.09 -25.01 25.66
N SER A 394 -6.28 -25.47 25.25
CA SER A 394 -6.64 -25.63 23.85
C SER A 394 -6.79 -24.26 23.16
N HIS A 395 -7.38 -23.27 23.84
CA HIS A 395 -7.50 -21.92 23.31
C HIS A 395 -6.13 -21.24 23.17
N ILE A 396 -5.24 -21.44 24.15
CA ILE A 396 -3.87 -20.93 24.10
C ILE A 396 -3.12 -21.55 22.91
N ALA A 397 -3.22 -22.87 22.74
CA ALA A 397 -2.57 -23.59 21.64
C ALA A 397 -3.10 -23.13 20.26
N ALA A 398 -4.42 -22.98 20.11
CA ALA A 398 -5.05 -22.49 18.88
C ALA A 398 -4.62 -21.05 18.56
N THR A 399 -4.56 -20.19 19.58
CA THR A 399 -4.09 -18.82 19.46
C THR A 399 -2.63 -18.75 18.99
N LYS A 400 -1.77 -19.57 19.64
CA LYS A 400 -0.36 -19.65 19.23
C LYS A 400 -0.23 -20.09 17.79
N HIS A 401 -0.90 -21.17 17.41
CA HIS A 401 -0.88 -21.68 16.05
C HIS A 401 -1.35 -20.64 15.02
N TYR A 402 -2.44 -19.94 15.30
CA TYR A 402 -2.94 -18.86 14.45
C TYR A 402 -1.93 -17.72 14.30
N ASN A 403 -1.35 -17.25 15.41
CA ASN A 403 -0.39 -16.16 15.39
C ASN A 403 0.92 -16.55 14.69
N ASP A 404 1.38 -17.79 14.88
CA ASP A 404 2.55 -18.32 14.19
C ASP A 404 2.34 -18.34 12.66
N LEU A 405 1.15 -18.73 12.19
CA LEU A 405 0.82 -18.73 10.77
C LEU A 405 0.67 -17.31 10.19
N ASN A 406 0.03 -16.40 10.91
CA ASN A 406 -0.27 -15.08 10.38
C ASN A 406 0.92 -14.13 10.50
N ILE A 407 1.50 -14.04 11.67
CA ILE A 407 2.54 -13.05 11.96
C ILE A 407 3.91 -13.70 11.95
N GLY A 408 4.04 -14.86 12.56
CA GLY A 408 5.30 -15.57 12.72
C GLY A 408 5.97 -15.94 11.40
N THR A 409 5.19 -16.23 10.36
CA THR A 409 5.69 -16.52 9.00
C THR A 409 6.61 -15.43 8.48
N PHE A 410 6.34 -14.19 8.77
CA PHE A 410 7.16 -13.05 8.35
C PHE A 410 8.07 -12.55 9.47
N LEU A 411 7.58 -12.46 10.71
CA LEU A 411 8.37 -11.88 11.78
C LEU A 411 9.55 -12.75 12.20
N ASN A 412 9.40 -14.08 12.20
CA ASN A 412 10.49 -14.95 12.60
C ASN A 412 11.72 -14.76 11.69
N PRO A 413 11.63 -14.85 10.36
CA PRO A 413 12.79 -14.62 9.50
C PRO A 413 13.24 -13.15 9.49
N LEU A 414 12.34 -12.20 9.33
CA LEU A 414 12.71 -10.81 9.04
C LEU A 414 13.10 -9.98 10.28
N ALA A 415 12.53 -10.31 11.45
CA ALA A 415 12.83 -9.57 12.68
C ALA A 415 13.78 -10.31 13.62
N LEU A 416 13.73 -11.64 13.62
CA LEU A 416 14.43 -12.47 14.60
C LEU A 416 15.55 -13.33 13.99
N GLY A 417 15.68 -13.37 12.66
CA GLY A 417 16.64 -14.24 11.97
C GLY A 417 16.43 -15.73 12.31
N GLN A 418 15.19 -16.11 12.53
CA GLN A 418 14.82 -17.49 12.84
C GLN A 418 14.20 -18.16 11.62
N ASP A 419 14.19 -19.47 11.61
CA ASP A 419 13.44 -20.23 10.62
C ASP A 419 11.93 -20.06 10.82
N PHE A 420 11.16 -20.47 9.82
CA PHE A 420 9.70 -20.44 9.88
C PHE A 420 9.15 -21.19 11.10
N PRO A 421 8.01 -20.71 11.67
CA PRO A 421 7.33 -21.43 12.73
C PRO A 421 6.94 -22.86 12.32
N ASP A 422 6.90 -23.78 13.29
CA ASP A 422 6.46 -25.16 13.03
C ASP A 422 5.03 -25.21 12.47
N ALA A 423 4.15 -24.31 12.92
CA ALA A 423 2.79 -24.18 12.39
C ALA A 423 2.77 -23.91 10.87
N TYR A 424 3.67 -23.04 10.39
CA TYR A 424 3.81 -22.78 8.96
C TYR A 424 4.32 -24.00 8.19
N LYS A 425 5.39 -24.64 8.67
CA LYS A 425 5.98 -25.84 8.04
C LYS A 425 5.01 -27.01 7.96
N GLN A 426 4.12 -27.13 8.94
CA GLN A 426 3.09 -28.20 8.97
C GLN A 426 1.92 -27.90 8.03
N THR A 427 1.62 -26.63 7.79
CA THR A 427 0.46 -26.19 7.01
C THR A 427 0.81 -26.03 5.53
N ILE A 428 1.94 -25.43 5.23
CA ILE A 428 2.42 -25.15 3.87
C ILE A 428 3.42 -26.22 3.48
N GLN A 429 2.96 -27.24 2.75
CA GLN A 429 3.75 -28.42 2.45
C GLN A 429 4.90 -28.19 1.46
N ASP A 430 4.75 -27.19 0.61
CA ASP A 430 5.72 -26.75 -0.40
C ASP A 430 6.58 -25.56 0.07
N TYR A 431 6.69 -25.35 1.38
CA TYR A 431 7.51 -24.26 1.90
C TYR A 431 8.99 -24.42 1.49
N VAL A 432 9.65 -23.31 1.23
CA VAL A 432 11.06 -23.24 0.89
C VAL A 432 11.87 -23.15 2.19
N PRO A 433 12.69 -24.15 2.54
CA PRO A 433 13.48 -24.13 3.77
C PRO A 433 14.51 -22.97 3.76
N LEU A 434 14.61 -22.24 4.85
CA LEU A 434 15.62 -21.22 5.01
C LEU A 434 16.94 -21.82 5.51
N THR A 435 18.01 -21.60 4.77
CA THR A 435 19.37 -21.94 5.21
C THR A 435 19.80 -21.01 6.36
N GLN A 436 20.91 -21.33 7.03
CA GLN A 436 21.49 -20.44 8.03
C GLN A 436 21.93 -19.10 7.43
N ASP A 437 22.42 -19.13 6.20
CA ASP A 437 22.81 -17.91 5.48
C ASP A 437 21.57 -17.07 5.11
N ASP A 438 20.47 -17.68 4.70
CA ASP A 438 19.20 -16.97 4.49
C ASP A 438 18.72 -16.32 5.77
N GLN A 439 18.70 -17.05 6.89
CA GLN A 439 18.29 -16.52 8.19
C GLN A 439 19.14 -15.34 8.64
N ALA A 440 20.46 -15.41 8.43
CA ALA A 440 21.36 -14.31 8.73
C ALA A 440 21.13 -13.10 7.83
N TYR A 441 20.88 -13.31 6.54
CA TYR A 441 20.60 -12.26 5.57
C TYR A 441 19.25 -11.55 5.80
N LEU A 442 18.24 -12.31 6.21
CA LEU A 442 16.88 -11.80 6.48
C LEU A 442 16.79 -11.05 7.83
N ASN A 443 17.68 -11.36 8.76
CA ASN A 443 17.61 -10.87 10.14
C ASN A 443 17.64 -9.35 10.25
N HIS A 444 16.76 -8.80 11.08
CA HIS A 444 16.66 -7.35 11.36
C HIS A 444 16.34 -6.47 10.14
N THR A 445 15.73 -7.02 9.09
CA THR A 445 15.37 -6.25 7.90
C THR A 445 14.06 -5.46 8.04
N LEU A 446 13.29 -5.62 9.10
CA LEU A 446 12.04 -4.87 9.30
C LEU A 446 12.23 -3.42 9.79
N GLY A 447 13.39 -2.87 9.86
CA GLY A 447 13.66 -1.43 10.10
C GLY A 447 12.98 -0.78 11.32
N VAL A 448 12.31 -1.56 12.15
CA VAL A 448 11.64 -1.15 13.38
C VAL A 448 12.26 -1.91 14.55
N SER A 449 12.85 -1.18 15.50
CA SER A 449 13.23 -1.81 16.76
C SER A 449 11.98 -2.25 17.52
N TYR A 450 11.96 -3.50 18.03
CA TYR A 450 11.06 -3.88 19.10
C TYR A 450 11.09 -2.78 20.18
N PRO A 451 10.10 -2.04 20.39
CA PRO A 451 8.71 -2.18 20.71
C PRO A 451 7.74 -1.38 19.81
N THR A 452 8.16 -0.93 18.68
CA THR A 452 7.38 -0.07 17.78
C THR A 452 6.63 -0.85 16.68
N LEU A 453 6.49 -2.16 16.82
CA LEU A 453 5.42 -2.89 16.15
C LEU A 453 4.10 -2.44 16.77
N ALA A 454 3.77 -1.18 16.58
CA ALA A 454 2.41 -0.76 16.69
C ALA A 454 1.66 -1.56 15.64
N LEU A 455 0.97 -2.62 16.09
CA LEU A 455 -0.08 -3.26 15.34
C LEU A 455 -0.96 -2.12 14.86
N GLN A 456 -0.78 -1.72 13.60
CA GLN A 456 -1.70 -0.80 12.97
C GLN A 456 -3.04 -1.56 12.96
N ARG A 457 -3.86 -1.35 13.99
CA ARG A 457 -5.29 -1.55 13.82
C ARG A 457 -5.66 -0.59 12.72
N HIS A 458 -6.13 -1.11 11.63
CA HIS A 458 -6.79 -0.30 10.62
C HIS A 458 -7.91 0.46 11.31
N PHE A 459 -7.67 1.73 11.59
CA PHE A 459 -8.74 2.69 11.72
C PHE A 459 -8.99 3.18 10.29
N ILE A 460 -9.87 2.50 9.61
CA ILE A 460 -10.58 3.02 8.46
C ILE A 460 -11.94 3.48 8.95
#